data_4b98651fa264dad9cd45c7c5e7308a6c
#
_entry.id   4b98651fa264dad9cd45c7c5e7308a6c
#
_cell.length_a   1.000
_cell.length_b   1.000
_cell.length_c   1.000
_cell.angle_alpha   90.00
_cell.angle_beta   90.00
_cell.angle_gamma   90.00
#
_symmetry.space_group_name_H-M   'P 1'
#
loop_
_entity.id
_entity.type
_entity.pdbx_description
1 polymer ?
#
loop_
_entity_poly.entity_id
_entity_poly.type
_entity_poly.pdbx_seq_one_letter_code
_entity_poly.pdbx_strand_id
1 'polypeptide(L)'
;MLQMLAEALETDPNTLIYGEKKNQSVDQVWRKEILKRIAWLIIAGVIMMISSSLMKYGNEIAKDTLRVPFWNSWLLLTAYPLAFVIIGMQLMSLAWRACGKRIAEHRWTKVVFWILMAAFILWVLTVTADSIRYEYVWRLYEEASKNLGPDESLPFRFSSRIFGFGLHIYVFYKWLWVLGWGAYGMVLAILWPEKKQQALS
;
A
#
# COMPACT_ATOMS: atom_id res chain seq x y z
N MET A 1 49.64 -25.44 -18.20
CA MET A 1 48.50 -26.38 -18.18
C MET A 1 47.17 -25.66 -17.95
N LEU A 2 47.03 -24.91 -16.85
CA LEU A 2 45.79 -24.13 -16.57
C LEU A 2 45.48 -23.06 -17.63
N GLN A 3 46.47 -22.37 -18.17
CA GLN A 3 46.28 -21.41 -19.26
C GLN A 3 45.80 -22.06 -20.55
N MET A 4 46.32 -23.23 -20.92
CA MET A 4 45.88 -23.96 -22.09
C MET A 4 44.44 -24.49 -21.92
N LEU A 5 44.07 -24.86 -20.70
CA LEU A 5 42.69 -25.30 -20.40
C LEU A 5 41.70 -24.11 -20.43
N ALA A 6 42.15 -22.95 -19.97
CA ALA A 6 41.35 -21.74 -20.02
C ALA A 6 41.14 -21.23 -21.45
N GLU A 7 42.18 -21.29 -22.30
CA GLU A 7 42.07 -20.99 -23.73
C GLU A 7 41.15 -21.99 -24.45
N ALA A 8 41.23 -23.31 -24.15
CA ALA A 8 40.38 -24.33 -24.73
C ALA A 8 38.90 -24.21 -24.32
N LEU A 9 38.63 -23.59 -23.16
CA LEU A 9 37.28 -23.33 -22.60
C LEU A 9 36.82 -21.89 -22.83
N GLU A 10 37.57 -21.09 -23.59
CA GLU A 10 37.27 -19.65 -23.80
C GLU A 10 36.99 -18.90 -22.51
N THR A 11 37.74 -19.23 -21.41
CA THR A 11 37.47 -18.74 -20.05
C THR A 11 38.73 -18.18 -19.45
N ASP A 12 38.65 -17.17 -18.55
CA ASP A 12 39.78 -16.64 -17.83
C ASP A 12 40.33 -17.67 -16.83
N PRO A 13 41.67 -17.93 -16.76
CA PRO A 13 42.30 -18.83 -15.78
C PRO A 13 41.88 -18.58 -14.33
N ASN A 14 41.63 -17.31 -13.95
CA ASN A 14 41.18 -16.94 -12.63
C ASN A 14 39.74 -17.42 -12.35
N THR A 15 38.88 -17.47 -13.37
CA THR A 15 37.54 -18.00 -13.30
C THR A 15 37.50 -19.51 -13.07
N LEU A 16 38.48 -20.22 -13.64
CA LEU A 16 38.66 -21.68 -13.45
C LEU A 16 39.15 -22.03 -12.05
N ILE A 17 40.01 -21.19 -11.44
CA ILE A 17 40.63 -21.45 -10.11
C ILE A 17 39.70 -21.00 -8.96
N TYR A 18 39.06 -19.85 -9.12
CA TYR A 18 38.32 -19.20 -8.04
C TYR A 18 36.79 -19.27 -8.16
N GLY A 19 36.28 -19.98 -9.16
CA GLY A 19 34.85 -19.99 -9.49
C GLY A 19 34.39 -18.68 -10.12
N GLU A 20 33.34 -18.71 -10.85
CA GLU A 20 32.83 -17.51 -11.56
C GLU A 20 32.58 -16.35 -10.60
N LYS A 21 33.16 -15.17 -10.90
CA LYS A 21 32.71 -13.88 -10.33
C LYS A 21 31.21 -13.60 -10.51
N LYS A 22 30.54 -14.41 -11.33
CA LYS A 22 29.12 -14.35 -11.64
C LYS A 22 28.25 -14.48 -10.38
N ASN A 23 28.68 -15.29 -9.40
CA ASN A 23 27.94 -15.43 -8.14
C ASN A 23 27.99 -14.16 -7.26
N GLN A 24 29.10 -13.42 -7.26
CA GLN A 24 29.18 -12.18 -6.48
C GLN A 24 28.30 -11.06 -7.03
N SER A 25 28.17 -10.94 -8.35
CA SER A 25 27.30 -9.93 -8.97
C SER A 25 25.81 -10.27 -8.76
N VAL A 26 25.44 -11.55 -8.86
CA VAL A 26 24.09 -12.04 -8.60
C VAL A 26 23.70 -11.83 -7.14
N ASP A 27 24.59 -12.15 -6.20
CA ASP A 27 24.35 -11.95 -4.77
C ASP A 27 24.21 -10.46 -4.40
N GLN A 28 24.99 -9.58 -5.03
CA GLN A 28 24.88 -8.14 -4.79
C GLN A 28 23.57 -7.56 -5.32
N VAL A 29 23.14 -7.98 -6.50
CA VAL A 29 21.84 -7.57 -7.09
C VAL A 29 20.69 -8.07 -6.20
N TRP A 30 20.79 -9.33 -5.74
CA TRP A 30 19.79 -9.93 -4.88
C TRP A 30 19.66 -9.22 -3.53
N ARG A 31 20.81 -8.90 -2.89
CA ARG A 31 20.85 -8.13 -1.63
C ARG A 31 20.25 -6.73 -1.79
N LYS A 32 20.57 -6.01 -2.86
CA LYS A 32 19.99 -4.68 -3.14
C LYS A 32 18.45 -4.73 -3.29
N GLU A 33 17.94 -5.75 -3.94
CA GLU A 33 16.50 -5.89 -4.09
C GLU A 33 15.79 -6.27 -2.79
N ILE A 34 16.37 -7.15 -1.97
CA ILE A 34 15.83 -7.47 -0.65
C ILE A 34 15.83 -6.21 0.22
N LEU A 35 16.92 -5.47 0.26
CA LEU A 35 17.00 -4.22 1.02
C LEU A 35 15.93 -3.22 0.59
N LYS A 36 15.69 -3.08 -0.71
CA LYS A 36 14.62 -2.23 -1.23
C LYS A 36 13.24 -2.68 -0.74
N ARG A 37 12.98 -3.98 -0.70
CA ARG A 37 11.69 -4.51 -0.22
C ARG A 37 11.51 -4.34 1.28
N ILE A 38 12.58 -4.57 2.04
CA ILE A 38 12.59 -4.31 3.49
C ILE A 38 12.31 -2.82 3.74
N ALA A 39 12.93 -1.91 2.96
CA ALA A 39 12.66 -0.49 3.07
C ALA A 39 11.18 -0.15 2.85
N TRP A 40 10.51 -0.75 1.86
CA TRP A 40 9.07 -0.58 1.66
C TRP A 40 8.22 -1.11 2.80
N LEU A 41 8.60 -2.24 3.40
CA LEU A 41 7.92 -2.78 4.60
C LEU A 41 8.10 -1.85 5.81
N ILE A 42 9.29 -1.29 5.99
CA ILE A 42 9.55 -0.28 7.03
C ILE A 42 8.68 0.96 6.80
N ILE A 43 8.61 1.47 5.57
CA ILE A 43 7.75 2.61 5.22
C ILE A 43 6.28 2.30 5.56
N ALA A 44 5.78 1.13 5.19
CA ALA A 44 4.41 0.73 5.54
C ALA A 44 4.21 0.65 7.06
N GLY A 45 5.18 0.13 7.81
CA GLY A 45 5.17 0.09 9.27
C GLY A 45 5.14 1.51 9.89
N VAL A 46 5.95 2.41 9.36
CA VAL A 46 5.97 3.82 9.80
C VAL A 46 4.63 4.51 9.53
N ILE A 47 4.04 4.30 8.34
CA ILE A 47 2.69 4.83 8.02
C ILE A 47 1.67 4.32 9.04
N MET A 48 1.69 3.05 9.38
CA MET A 48 0.77 2.47 10.36
C MET A 48 0.99 3.03 11.77
N MET A 49 2.25 3.19 12.19
CA MET A 49 2.57 3.77 13.51
C MET A 49 2.11 5.22 13.63
N ILE A 50 2.41 6.05 12.63
CA ILE A 50 1.98 7.46 12.61
C ILE A 50 0.46 7.53 12.59
N SER A 51 -0.20 6.77 11.71
CA SER A 51 -1.66 6.73 11.62
C SER A 51 -2.31 6.29 12.94
N SER A 52 -1.76 5.26 13.59
CA SER A 52 -2.26 4.77 14.88
C SER A 52 -2.11 5.82 15.99
N SER A 53 -0.97 6.54 16.03
CA SER A 53 -0.72 7.60 17.01
C SER A 53 -1.66 8.79 16.81
N LEU A 54 -1.86 9.23 15.57
CA LEU A 54 -2.79 10.29 15.24
C LEU A 54 -4.25 9.90 15.54
N MET A 55 -4.64 8.65 15.29
CA MET A 55 -5.97 8.17 15.63
C MET A 55 -6.20 8.12 17.14
N LYS A 56 -5.20 7.73 17.95
CA LYS A 56 -5.28 7.78 19.41
C LYS A 56 -5.49 9.20 19.88
N TYR A 57 -4.69 10.15 19.40
CA TYR A 57 -4.84 11.57 19.70
C TYR A 57 -6.22 12.12 19.30
N GLY A 58 -6.69 11.78 18.11
CA GLY A 58 -8.02 12.16 17.67
C GLY A 58 -9.15 11.55 18.51
N ASN A 59 -8.97 10.33 19.03
CA ASN A 59 -9.93 9.71 19.95
C ASN A 59 -9.97 10.41 21.32
N GLU A 60 -8.84 10.94 21.80
CA GLU A 60 -8.80 11.77 23.01
C GLU A 60 -9.56 13.08 22.81
N ILE A 61 -9.30 13.78 21.70
CA ILE A 61 -10.08 14.97 21.33
C ILE A 61 -11.58 14.64 21.23
N ALA A 62 -11.93 13.48 20.66
CA ALA A 62 -13.33 13.09 20.54
C ALA A 62 -14.03 12.87 21.87
N LYS A 63 -13.30 12.45 22.93
CA LYS A 63 -13.86 12.32 24.27
C LYS A 63 -14.19 13.68 24.88
N ASP A 64 -13.35 14.68 24.63
CA ASP A 64 -13.52 16.01 25.20
C ASP A 64 -14.54 16.84 24.41
N THR A 65 -14.59 16.70 23.11
CA THR A 65 -15.41 17.51 22.21
C THR A 65 -16.67 16.81 21.70
N LEU A 66 -16.84 15.51 22.01
CA LEU A 66 -17.88 14.62 21.45
C LEU A 66 -17.89 14.57 19.92
N ARG A 67 -16.75 14.94 19.30
CA ARG A 67 -16.56 15.01 17.85
C ARG A 67 -15.36 14.17 17.44
N VAL A 68 -15.58 13.21 16.55
CA VAL A 68 -14.48 12.47 15.90
C VAL A 68 -13.86 13.36 14.83
N PRO A 69 -12.57 13.72 14.92
CA PRO A 69 -11.90 14.48 13.87
C PRO A 69 -11.94 13.77 12.54
N PHE A 70 -12.08 14.52 11.44
CA PHE A 70 -12.19 13.94 10.09
C PHE A 70 -10.96 13.09 9.70
N TRP A 71 -9.77 13.45 10.19
CA TRP A 71 -8.55 12.70 9.89
C TRP A 71 -8.56 11.27 10.45
N ASN A 72 -9.28 11.00 11.55
CA ASN A 72 -9.38 9.64 12.08
C ASN A 72 -10.01 8.70 11.06
N SER A 73 -11.15 9.09 10.50
CA SER A 73 -11.83 8.30 9.48
C SER A 73 -11.05 8.27 8.17
N TRP A 74 -10.44 9.39 7.80
CA TRP A 74 -9.59 9.46 6.61
C TRP A 74 -8.39 8.52 6.71
N LEU A 75 -7.65 8.53 7.82
CA LEU A 75 -6.52 7.63 8.05
C LEU A 75 -6.95 6.16 8.00
N LEU A 76 -8.10 5.86 8.59
CA LEU A 76 -8.64 4.52 8.61
C LEU A 76 -8.98 3.98 7.22
N LEU A 77 -9.54 4.83 6.37
CA LEU A 77 -10.04 4.44 5.04
C LEU A 77 -9.02 4.64 3.92
N THR A 78 -7.89 5.31 4.16
CA THR A 78 -6.84 5.57 3.16
C THR A 78 -5.47 5.08 3.59
N ALA A 79 -4.93 5.56 4.71
CA ALA A 79 -3.57 5.24 5.14
C ALA A 79 -3.41 3.76 5.52
N TYR A 80 -4.37 3.18 6.22
CA TYR A 80 -4.36 1.74 6.53
C TYR A 80 -4.45 0.87 5.28
N PRO A 81 -5.43 1.04 4.38
CA PRO A 81 -5.45 0.33 3.10
C PRO A 81 -4.14 0.45 2.33
N LEU A 82 -3.58 1.67 2.21
CA LEU A 82 -2.31 1.88 1.54
C LEU A 82 -1.17 1.04 2.14
N ALA A 83 -1.03 1.05 3.47
CA ALA A 83 -0.02 0.27 4.16
C ALA A 83 -0.20 -1.24 3.92
N PHE A 84 -1.44 -1.76 4.00
CA PHE A 84 -1.72 -3.17 3.75
C PHE A 84 -1.52 -3.57 2.29
N VAL A 85 -1.84 -2.71 1.34
CA VAL A 85 -1.53 -2.93 -0.09
C VAL A 85 -0.01 -3.04 -0.28
N ILE A 86 0.78 -2.14 0.30
CA ILE A 86 2.25 -2.21 0.23
C ILE A 86 2.75 -3.52 0.85
N ILE A 87 2.28 -3.89 2.04
CA ILE A 87 2.68 -5.13 2.71
C ILE A 87 2.33 -6.34 1.83
N GLY A 88 1.11 -6.43 1.33
CA GLY A 88 0.66 -7.49 0.45
C GLY A 88 1.52 -7.60 -0.82
N MET A 89 1.83 -6.48 -1.46
CA MET A 89 2.71 -6.43 -2.64
C MET A 89 4.12 -6.96 -2.32
N GLN A 90 4.70 -6.56 -1.19
CA GLN A 90 6.05 -7.01 -0.83
C GLN A 90 6.08 -8.49 -0.44
N LEU A 91 5.12 -8.95 0.34
CA LEU A 91 5.01 -10.36 0.73
C LEU A 91 4.83 -11.27 -0.49
N MET A 92 3.92 -10.94 -1.40
CA MET A 92 3.69 -11.73 -2.60
C MET A 92 4.90 -11.73 -3.52
N SER A 93 5.58 -10.60 -3.67
CA SER A 93 6.77 -10.52 -4.49
C SER A 93 7.97 -11.29 -3.91
N LEU A 94 8.05 -11.45 -2.59
CA LEU A 94 9.02 -12.31 -1.93
C LEU A 94 8.67 -13.79 -2.11
N ALA A 95 7.41 -14.17 -1.85
CA ALA A 95 6.92 -15.54 -2.02
C ALA A 95 7.06 -16.03 -3.45
N TRP A 96 6.75 -15.18 -4.43
CA TRP A 96 6.85 -15.51 -5.85
C TRP A 96 8.28 -15.85 -6.28
N ARG A 97 9.25 -15.12 -5.77
CA ARG A 97 10.67 -15.41 -6.03
C ARG A 97 11.11 -16.73 -5.43
N ALA A 98 10.62 -17.06 -4.24
CA ALA A 98 10.91 -18.35 -3.60
C ALA A 98 10.35 -19.53 -4.41
N CYS A 99 9.19 -19.36 -5.06
CA CYS A 99 8.53 -20.40 -5.84
C CYS A 99 9.03 -20.52 -7.29
N GLY A 100 9.82 -19.57 -7.80
CA GLY A 100 10.48 -19.65 -9.12
C GLY A 100 9.57 -19.65 -10.35
N LYS A 101 8.24 -19.58 -10.19
CA LYS A 101 7.28 -19.63 -11.30
C LYS A 101 6.61 -18.28 -11.48
N ARG A 102 6.61 -17.73 -12.69
CA ARG A 102 5.89 -16.51 -13.06
C ARG A 102 4.72 -16.84 -13.99
N ILE A 103 3.64 -16.10 -13.83
CA ILE A 103 2.56 -16.08 -14.80
C ILE A 103 3.10 -15.38 -16.05
N ALA A 104 2.93 -16.01 -17.21
CA ALA A 104 3.39 -15.47 -18.48
C ALA A 104 2.88 -14.04 -18.68
N GLU A 105 3.77 -13.13 -19.13
CA GLU A 105 3.41 -11.74 -19.44
C GLU A 105 2.39 -11.69 -20.58
N HIS A 106 1.14 -11.59 -20.22
CA HIS A 106 0.06 -11.39 -21.18
C HIS A 106 -0.30 -9.89 -21.24
N ARG A 107 -0.66 -9.38 -22.41
CA ARG A 107 -1.08 -7.96 -22.54
C ARG A 107 -2.21 -7.60 -21.57
N TRP A 108 -3.12 -8.51 -21.32
CA TRP A 108 -4.25 -8.35 -20.41
C TRP A 108 -3.83 -8.14 -18.94
N THR A 109 -2.72 -8.74 -18.49
CA THR A 109 -2.26 -8.55 -17.11
C THR A 109 -1.88 -7.09 -16.83
N LYS A 110 -1.28 -6.41 -17.80
CA LYS A 110 -0.93 -4.99 -17.70
C LYS A 110 -2.18 -4.11 -17.66
N VAL A 111 -3.17 -4.40 -18.50
CA VAL A 111 -4.44 -3.66 -18.51
C VAL A 111 -5.16 -3.82 -17.16
N VAL A 112 -5.29 -5.03 -16.66
CA VAL A 112 -5.92 -5.31 -15.37
C VAL A 112 -5.17 -4.63 -14.23
N PHE A 113 -3.83 -4.64 -14.24
CA PHE A 113 -3.02 -3.92 -13.26
C PHE A 113 -3.36 -2.42 -13.22
N TRP A 114 -3.40 -1.76 -14.37
CA TRP A 114 -3.70 -0.33 -14.44
C TRP A 114 -5.15 -0.02 -14.04
N ILE A 115 -6.10 -0.89 -14.38
CA ILE A 115 -7.50 -0.75 -13.94
C ILE A 115 -7.59 -0.82 -12.41
N LEU A 116 -6.93 -1.79 -11.79
CA LEU A 116 -6.89 -1.92 -10.33
C LEU A 116 -6.20 -0.70 -9.69
N MET A 117 -5.07 -0.26 -10.21
CA MET A 117 -4.40 0.94 -9.71
C MET A 117 -5.30 2.19 -9.80
N ALA A 118 -5.99 2.37 -10.94
CA ALA A 118 -6.93 3.46 -11.11
C ALA A 118 -8.10 3.38 -10.12
N ALA A 119 -8.64 2.18 -9.89
CA ALA A 119 -9.69 1.95 -8.90
C ALA A 119 -9.23 2.30 -7.48
N PHE A 120 -8.00 1.96 -7.09
CA PHE A 120 -7.45 2.32 -5.80
C PHE A 120 -7.26 3.84 -5.66
N ILE A 121 -6.73 4.50 -6.69
CA ILE A 121 -6.58 5.96 -6.70
C ILE A 121 -7.97 6.63 -6.59
N LEU A 122 -8.95 6.14 -7.35
CA LEU A 122 -10.32 6.66 -7.31
C LEU A 122 -10.94 6.49 -5.90
N TRP A 123 -10.71 5.34 -5.26
CA TRP A 123 -11.12 5.12 -3.88
C TRP A 123 -10.54 6.17 -2.94
N VAL A 124 -9.22 6.39 -2.98
CA VAL A 124 -8.53 7.38 -2.14
C VAL A 124 -9.07 8.79 -2.40
N LEU A 125 -9.25 9.17 -3.66
CA LEU A 125 -9.81 10.47 -4.03
C LEU A 125 -11.24 10.66 -3.51
N THR A 126 -12.08 9.64 -3.65
CA THR A 126 -13.48 9.68 -3.19
C THR A 126 -13.56 9.81 -1.68
N VAL A 127 -12.76 9.03 -0.93
CA VAL A 127 -12.69 9.13 0.53
C VAL A 127 -12.17 10.50 0.97
N THR A 128 -11.17 11.04 0.27
CA THR A 128 -10.62 12.37 0.58
C THR A 128 -11.65 13.46 0.33
N ALA A 129 -12.35 13.42 -0.81
CA ALA A 129 -13.41 14.37 -1.12
C ALA A 129 -14.56 14.34 -0.11
N ASP A 130 -14.99 13.13 0.29
CA ASP A 130 -16.04 12.96 1.30
C ASP A 130 -15.58 13.44 2.68
N SER A 131 -14.29 13.28 3.01
CA SER A 131 -13.69 13.78 4.25
C SER A 131 -13.69 15.30 4.32
N ILE A 132 -13.32 15.96 3.22
CA ILE A 132 -13.33 17.43 3.11
C ILE A 132 -14.77 17.95 3.22
N ARG A 133 -15.69 17.30 2.51
CA ARG A 133 -17.11 17.62 2.58
C ARG A 133 -17.66 17.47 4.01
N TYR A 134 -17.27 16.40 4.71
CA TYR A 134 -17.64 16.17 6.09
C TYR A 134 -17.21 17.32 6.98
N GLU A 135 -15.97 17.76 6.89
CA GLU A 135 -15.43 18.85 7.71
C GLU A 135 -16.12 20.17 7.37
N TYR A 136 -16.38 20.44 6.09
CA TYR A 136 -17.08 21.64 5.64
C TYR A 136 -18.50 21.72 6.19
N VAL A 137 -19.27 20.63 6.04
CA VAL A 137 -20.65 20.57 6.54
C VAL A 137 -20.70 20.65 8.06
N TRP A 138 -19.71 20.07 8.75
CA TRP A 138 -19.62 20.18 10.21
C TRP A 138 -19.40 21.61 10.67
N ARG A 139 -18.52 22.37 10.00
CA ARG A 139 -18.32 23.80 10.32
C ARG A 139 -19.59 24.60 10.13
N LEU A 140 -20.31 24.39 9.05
CA LEU A 140 -21.60 25.02 8.82
C LEU A 140 -22.62 24.67 9.92
N TYR A 141 -22.61 23.41 10.38
CA TYR A 141 -23.44 22.95 11.48
C TYR A 141 -23.09 23.67 12.77
N GLU A 142 -21.81 23.80 13.08
CA GLU A 142 -21.34 24.48 14.28
C GLU A 142 -21.67 25.98 14.28
N GLU A 143 -21.56 26.65 13.14
CA GLU A 143 -21.96 28.05 12.96
C GLU A 143 -23.47 28.20 13.11
N ALA A 144 -24.23 27.34 12.46
CA ALA A 144 -25.69 27.37 12.57
C ALA A 144 -26.18 27.10 13.99
N SER A 145 -25.59 26.13 14.68
CA SER A 145 -25.96 25.77 16.05
C SER A 145 -25.74 26.89 17.08
N LYS A 146 -24.77 27.77 16.86
CA LYS A 146 -24.52 28.93 17.70
C LYS A 146 -25.60 30.01 17.59
N ASN A 147 -26.31 30.03 16.47
CA ASN A 147 -27.34 31.02 16.16
C ASN A 147 -28.78 30.50 16.31
N LEU A 148 -28.96 29.23 16.64
CA LEU A 148 -30.28 28.60 16.82
C LEU A 148 -30.78 28.79 18.26
N GLY A 149 -32.06 29.14 18.37
CA GLY A 149 -32.79 29.14 19.62
C GLY A 149 -33.03 27.71 20.16
N PRO A 150 -33.35 27.55 21.45
CA PRO A 150 -33.45 26.25 22.11
C PRO A 150 -34.53 25.33 21.51
N ASP A 151 -35.47 25.84 20.71
CA ASP A 151 -36.58 25.08 20.08
C ASP A 151 -36.44 24.91 18.57
N GLU A 152 -35.37 25.40 17.94
CA GLU A 152 -35.20 25.32 16.50
C GLU A 152 -34.40 24.09 16.09
N SER A 153 -34.94 23.30 15.17
CA SER A 153 -34.26 22.14 14.58
C SER A 153 -33.35 22.57 13.43
N LEU A 154 -32.18 21.98 13.32
CA LEU A 154 -31.23 22.23 12.23
C LEU A 154 -31.81 21.91 10.86
N PRO A 155 -31.64 22.78 9.86
CA PRO A 155 -32.30 22.66 8.54
C PRO A 155 -31.71 21.55 7.67
N PHE A 156 -30.67 20.82 8.10
CA PHE A 156 -30.04 19.77 7.29
C PHE A 156 -29.66 18.54 8.10
N ARG A 157 -29.85 17.38 7.49
CA ARG A 157 -29.38 16.10 8.02
C ARG A 157 -27.93 15.83 7.60
N PHE A 158 -27.10 15.61 8.60
CA PHE A 158 -25.73 15.18 8.37
C PHE A 158 -25.70 13.69 8.00
N SER A 159 -25.25 13.37 6.79
CA SER A 159 -25.12 11.97 6.34
C SER A 159 -23.92 11.84 5.41
N SER A 160 -22.89 11.12 5.85
CA SER A 160 -21.82 10.65 4.99
C SER A 160 -21.98 9.14 4.78
N ARG A 161 -22.36 8.75 3.54
CA ARG A 161 -22.61 7.34 3.20
C ARG A 161 -21.33 6.54 3.13
N ILE A 162 -20.25 7.12 2.60
CA ILE A 162 -18.96 6.45 2.40
C ILE A 162 -18.29 6.23 3.76
N PHE A 163 -18.27 7.23 4.62
CA PHE A 163 -17.74 7.10 5.97
C PHE A 163 -18.50 6.07 6.80
N GLY A 164 -19.83 6.12 6.78
CA GLY A 164 -20.65 5.16 7.51
C GLY A 164 -20.37 3.73 7.07
N PHE A 165 -20.28 3.48 5.76
CA PHE A 165 -20.00 2.17 5.21
C PHE A 165 -18.58 1.68 5.56
N GLY A 166 -17.56 2.50 5.31
CA GLY A 166 -16.16 2.12 5.60
C GLY A 166 -15.93 1.90 7.09
N LEU A 167 -16.46 2.76 7.95
CA LEU A 167 -16.36 2.63 9.40
C LEU A 167 -17.10 1.37 9.89
N HIS A 168 -18.30 1.09 9.36
CA HIS A 168 -19.06 -0.12 9.67
C HIS A 168 -18.27 -1.39 9.34
N ILE A 169 -17.72 -1.47 8.13
CA ILE A 169 -16.85 -2.60 7.73
C ILE A 169 -15.65 -2.71 8.67
N TYR A 170 -14.97 -1.61 8.99
CA TYR A 170 -13.80 -1.66 9.87
C TYR A 170 -14.15 -2.11 11.29
N VAL A 171 -15.21 -1.61 11.87
CA VAL A 171 -15.62 -1.95 13.25
C VAL A 171 -16.08 -3.40 13.35
N PHE A 172 -16.95 -3.84 12.44
CA PHE A 172 -17.57 -5.18 12.51
C PHE A 172 -16.75 -6.25 11.77
N TYR A 173 -16.00 -5.87 10.74
CA TYR A 173 -15.26 -6.79 9.87
C TYR A 173 -13.78 -6.44 9.75
N LYS A 174 -13.19 -5.97 10.83
CA LYS A 174 -11.79 -5.50 10.89
C LYS A 174 -10.80 -6.42 10.20
N TRP A 175 -10.90 -7.73 10.46
CA TRP A 175 -10.01 -8.72 9.87
C TRP A 175 -10.22 -8.88 8.36
N LEU A 176 -11.47 -8.84 7.91
CA LEU A 176 -11.79 -8.90 6.48
C LEU A 176 -11.29 -7.65 5.75
N TRP A 177 -11.36 -6.49 6.38
CA TRP A 177 -10.82 -5.24 5.85
C TRP A 177 -9.31 -5.32 5.63
N VAL A 178 -8.57 -5.74 6.65
CA VAL A 178 -7.11 -5.92 6.60
C VAL A 178 -6.72 -6.96 5.55
N LEU A 179 -7.35 -8.15 5.60
CA LEU A 179 -7.07 -9.24 4.65
C LEU A 179 -7.44 -8.86 3.22
N GLY A 180 -8.54 -8.14 3.03
CA GLY A 180 -8.99 -7.68 1.70
C GLY A 180 -7.95 -6.75 1.04
N TRP A 181 -7.46 -5.75 1.76
CA TRP A 181 -6.43 -4.85 1.22
C TRP A 181 -5.07 -5.53 1.07
N GLY A 182 -4.72 -6.44 1.97
CA GLY A 182 -3.52 -7.28 1.81
C GLY A 182 -3.61 -8.17 0.57
N ALA A 183 -4.74 -8.85 0.36
CA ALA A 183 -4.98 -9.68 -0.83
C ALA A 183 -4.98 -8.82 -2.11
N TYR A 184 -5.57 -7.64 -2.08
CA TYR A 184 -5.51 -6.69 -3.18
C TYR A 184 -4.06 -6.32 -3.55
N GLY A 185 -3.21 -6.05 -2.56
CA GLY A 185 -1.78 -5.82 -2.76
C GLY A 185 -1.06 -7.03 -3.36
N MET A 186 -1.40 -8.25 -2.92
CA MET A 186 -0.86 -9.48 -3.51
C MET A 186 -1.23 -9.63 -4.98
N VAL A 187 -2.49 -9.37 -5.33
CA VAL A 187 -2.94 -9.39 -6.74
C VAL A 187 -2.20 -8.36 -7.57
N LEU A 188 -2.02 -7.14 -7.07
CA LEU A 188 -1.22 -6.12 -7.75
C LEU A 188 0.23 -6.58 -7.98
N ALA A 189 0.85 -7.26 -7.01
CA ALA A 189 2.20 -7.80 -7.16
C ALA A 189 2.29 -8.86 -8.25
N ILE A 190 1.28 -9.73 -8.36
CA ILE A 190 1.19 -10.75 -9.41
C ILE A 190 1.10 -10.11 -10.81
N LEU A 191 0.32 -9.05 -10.91
CA LEU A 191 0.06 -8.35 -12.16
C LEU A 191 1.12 -7.31 -12.51
N TRP A 192 2.09 -7.05 -11.62
CA TRP A 192 3.11 -6.01 -11.80
C TRP A 192 3.88 -6.20 -13.12
N PRO A 193 3.82 -5.23 -14.05
CA PRO A 193 4.54 -5.31 -15.30
C PRO A 193 6.04 -5.11 -15.04
N GLU A 194 6.82 -6.19 -15.02
CA GLU A 194 8.27 -6.04 -14.98
C GLU A 194 8.80 -5.41 -16.26
N LYS A 195 9.69 -4.43 -16.10
CA LYS A 195 10.57 -4.05 -17.19
C LYS A 195 11.43 -5.28 -17.50
N LYS A 196 11.35 -5.78 -18.76
CA LYS A 196 12.34 -6.73 -19.25
C LYS A 196 13.70 -6.14 -18.88
N GLN A 197 14.40 -6.74 -17.93
CA GLN A 197 15.84 -6.57 -17.89
C GLN A 197 16.28 -7.07 -19.27
N GLN A 198 16.68 -6.13 -20.14
CA GLN A 198 17.37 -6.48 -21.34
C GLN A 198 18.47 -7.43 -20.90
N ALA A 199 18.34 -8.66 -21.34
CA ALA A 199 19.40 -9.61 -21.23
C ALA A 199 20.63 -8.87 -21.77
N LEU A 200 21.55 -8.59 -20.89
CA LEU A 200 22.91 -8.23 -21.27
C LEU A 200 23.44 -9.47 -21.98
N SER A 201 23.19 -9.50 -23.29
CA SER A 201 23.88 -10.34 -24.23
C SER A 201 25.33 -9.92 -24.30
#